data_b581e4e240e1a7afd59214c65d9b8037
#
_entry.id   b581e4e240e1a7afd59214c65d9b8037
#
_cell.length_a   1.000
_cell.length_b   1.000
_cell.length_c   1.000
_cell.angle_alpha   90.00
_cell.angle_beta   90.00
_cell.angle_gamma   90.00
#
_symmetry.space_group_name_H-M   'P 1'
#
loop_
_entity.id
_entity.type
_entity.pdbx_description
1 polymer ?
#
loop_
_entity_poly.entity_id
_entity_poly.type
_entity_poly.pdbx_seq_one_letter_code
_entity_poly.pdbx_strand_id
1 'polypeptide(L)'
;MTQVNIKYFASLREALGPGERRETQAQTLGQLRDELIALGDPHARALSRAKPVRAALNQVMSAEDQPLSEGCEIAFFPPVTGG
;
A
#
# COMPACT_ATOMS: atom_id res chain seq x y z
N MET A 1 11.87 3.85 -13.42
CA MET A 1 11.04 3.09 -12.49
C MET A 1 11.59 3.22 -11.08
N THR A 2 10.73 3.16 -10.12
CA THR A 2 11.08 3.33 -8.71
C THR A 2 10.90 2.00 -7.99
N GLN A 3 11.91 1.61 -7.21
CA GLN A 3 11.79 0.42 -6.39
C GLN A 3 11.27 0.79 -5.02
N VAL A 4 10.25 0.07 -4.54
CA VAL A 4 9.63 0.33 -3.25
C VAL A 4 9.56 -0.96 -2.45
N ASN A 5 9.54 -0.82 -1.13
CA ASN A 5 9.37 -1.92 -0.20
C ASN A 5 8.01 -1.77 0.44
N ILE A 6 7.12 -2.72 0.18
CA ILE A 6 5.74 -2.66 0.66
C ILE A 6 5.57 -3.62 1.81
N LYS A 7 4.91 -3.17 2.87
CA LYS A 7 4.57 -4.00 4.02
C LYS A 7 3.08 -3.98 4.24
N TYR A 8 2.52 -5.12 4.61
CA TYR A 8 1.11 -5.26 4.90
C TYR A 8 0.93 -5.65 6.35
N PHE A 9 -0.10 -5.10 6.98
CA PHE A 9 -0.36 -5.34 8.41
C PHE A 9 -1.80 -5.80 8.63
N ALA A 10 -2.02 -6.50 9.75
CA ALA A 10 -3.33 -6.95 10.20
C ALA A 10 -4.04 -7.76 9.11
N SER A 11 -5.29 -7.47 8.82
CA SER A 11 -6.07 -8.24 7.84
C SER A 11 -5.46 -8.19 6.44
N LEU A 12 -4.76 -7.11 6.08
CA LEU A 12 -4.08 -7.03 4.80
C LEU A 12 -2.92 -8.03 4.73
N ARG A 13 -2.20 -8.20 5.83
CA ARG A 13 -1.13 -9.17 5.89
C ARG A 13 -1.66 -10.59 5.75
N GLU A 14 -2.82 -10.86 6.33
CA GLU A 14 -3.44 -12.19 6.20
C GLU A 14 -3.81 -12.49 4.75
N ALA A 15 -4.24 -11.48 4.00
CA ALA A 15 -4.64 -11.65 2.62
C ALA A 15 -3.48 -11.62 1.64
N LEU A 16 -2.47 -10.79 1.87
CA LEU A 16 -1.42 -10.49 0.90
C LEU A 16 -0.03 -10.97 1.32
N GLY A 17 0.12 -11.44 2.56
CA GLY A 17 1.42 -11.81 3.10
C GLY A 17 2.08 -10.62 3.80
N PRO A 18 3.32 -10.83 4.30
CA PRO A 18 3.97 -9.80 5.14
C PRO A 18 4.41 -8.56 4.36
N GLY A 19 4.64 -8.70 3.06
CA GLY A 19 5.08 -7.58 2.24
C GLY A 19 5.72 -8.05 0.96
N GLU A 20 6.12 -7.09 0.14
CA GLU A 20 6.78 -7.40 -1.13
C GLU A 20 7.62 -6.22 -1.57
N ARG A 21 8.67 -6.52 -2.30
CA ARG A 21 9.49 -5.53 -2.96
C ARG A 21 8.99 -5.42 -4.40
N ARG A 22 8.88 -4.19 -4.91
CA ARG A 22 8.28 -4.01 -6.21
C ARG A 22 8.91 -2.84 -6.95
N GLU A 23 9.11 -3.01 -8.25
CA GLU A 23 9.41 -1.89 -9.13
C GLU A 23 8.09 -1.33 -9.65
N THR A 24 7.95 -0.01 -9.63
CA THR A 24 6.68 0.63 -9.98
C THR A 24 6.93 1.89 -10.80
N GLN A 25 5.99 2.20 -11.67
CA GLN A 25 5.94 3.47 -12.37
C GLN A 25 5.06 4.48 -11.64
N ALA A 26 4.44 4.07 -10.54
CA ALA A 26 3.62 4.95 -9.74
C ALA A 26 4.49 6.06 -9.15
N GLN A 27 3.93 7.26 -9.10
CA GLN A 27 4.64 8.42 -8.55
C GLN A 27 4.16 8.79 -7.16
N THR A 28 2.98 8.31 -6.77
CA THR A 28 2.38 8.62 -5.47
C THR A 28 1.87 7.35 -4.82
N LEU A 29 1.58 7.44 -3.51
CA LEU A 29 0.99 6.33 -2.77
C LEU A 29 -0.31 5.86 -3.39
N GLY A 30 -1.17 6.81 -3.80
CA GLY A 30 -2.44 6.47 -4.41
C GLY A 30 -2.29 5.74 -5.73
N GLN A 31 -1.34 6.17 -6.55
CA GLN A 31 -1.06 5.49 -7.81
C GLN A 31 -0.53 4.09 -7.57
N LEU A 32 0.32 3.91 -6.56
CA LEU A 32 0.81 2.58 -6.21
C LEU A 32 -0.33 1.66 -5.77
N ARG A 33 -1.23 2.17 -4.95
CA ARG A 33 -2.40 1.40 -4.52
C ARG A 33 -3.24 0.98 -5.72
N ASP A 34 -3.48 1.90 -6.66
CA ASP A 34 -4.24 1.58 -7.87
C ASP A 34 -3.52 0.55 -8.73
N GLU A 35 -2.19 0.63 -8.84
CA GLU A 35 -1.41 -0.35 -9.57
C GLU A 35 -1.55 -1.74 -8.95
N LEU A 36 -1.50 -1.83 -7.64
CA LEU A 36 -1.67 -3.11 -6.94
C LEU A 36 -3.08 -3.66 -7.12
N ILE A 37 -4.10 -2.80 -7.06
CA ILE A 37 -5.48 -3.20 -7.31
C ILE A 37 -5.61 -3.79 -8.72
N ALA A 38 -4.92 -3.20 -9.69
CA ALA A 38 -4.97 -3.65 -11.08
C ALA A 38 -4.36 -5.04 -11.29
N LEU A 39 -3.61 -5.56 -10.32
CA LEU A 39 -3.09 -6.92 -10.39
C LEU A 39 -4.17 -7.99 -10.25
N GLY A 40 -5.35 -7.61 -9.78
CA GLY A 40 -6.43 -8.56 -9.51
C GLY A 40 -6.34 -9.09 -8.08
N ASP A 41 -7.20 -10.07 -7.77
CA ASP A 41 -7.21 -10.64 -6.42
C ASP A 41 -5.93 -11.44 -6.16
N PRO A 42 -5.47 -11.44 -4.91
CA PRO A 42 -6.10 -10.88 -3.72
C PRO A 42 -5.89 -9.39 -3.52
N HIS A 43 -4.98 -8.75 -4.27
CA HIS A 43 -4.68 -7.33 -4.10
C HIS A 43 -5.91 -6.45 -4.32
N ALA A 44 -6.67 -6.73 -5.39
CA ALA A 44 -7.83 -5.92 -5.73
C ALA A 44 -8.85 -5.90 -4.61
N ARG A 45 -9.09 -7.05 -3.98
CA ARG A 45 -10.06 -7.14 -2.89
C ARG A 45 -9.52 -6.49 -1.62
N ALA A 46 -8.26 -6.75 -1.28
CA ALA A 46 -7.68 -6.28 -0.03
C ALA A 46 -7.50 -4.76 -0.01
N LEU A 47 -7.12 -4.19 -1.14
CA LEU A 47 -6.81 -2.76 -1.25
C LEU A 47 -7.91 -1.96 -1.93
N SER A 48 -9.09 -2.56 -2.11
CA SER A 48 -10.22 -1.94 -2.79
C SER A 48 -10.49 -0.53 -2.27
N ARG A 49 -10.81 0.38 -3.19
CA ARG A 49 -11.19 1.76 -2.84
C ARG A 49 -12.48 1.83 -2.02
N ALA A 50 -13.25 0.75 -2.00
CA ALA A 50 -14.43 0.66 -1.15
C ALA A 50 -14.08 0.46 0.32
N LYS A 51 -12.81 0.13 0.62
CA LYS A 51 -12.34 -0.10 1.97
C LYS A 51 -11.47 1.06 2.43
N PRO A 52 -11.58 1.46 3.70
CA PRO A 52 -10.76 2.56 4.23
C PRO A 52 -9.36 2.08 4.61
N VAL A 53 -8.52 1.84 3.60
CA VAL A 53 -7.13 1.42 3.81
C VAL A 53 -6.27 2.65 4.06
N ARG A 54 -5.40 2.55 5.05
CA ARG A 54 -4.45 3.61 5.38
C ARG A 54 -3.05 3.24 4.91
N ALA A 55 -2.21 4.25 4.73
CA ALA A 55 -0.83 4.04 4.31
C ALA A 55 0.12 4.93 5.09
N ALA A 56 1.33 4.41 5.32
CA ALA A 56 2.43 5.18 5.89
C ALA A 56 3.61 5.12 4.92
N LEU A 57 4.29 6.25 4.76
CA LEU A 57 5.48 6.35 3.93
C LEU A 57 6.67 6.57 4.85
N ASN A 58 7.63 5.62 4.82
CA ASN A 58 8.79 5.65 5.70
C ASN A 58 8.39 5.85 7.16
N GLN A 59 7.36 5.10 7.58
CA GLN A 59 6.84 5.04 8.95
C GLN A 59 6.08 6.31 9.37
N VAL A 60 5.75 7.19 8.42
CA VAL A 60 4.97 8.39 8.69
C VAL A 60 3.62 8.28 7.99
N MET A 61 2.55 8.44 8.73
CA MET A 61 1.20 8.44 8.16
C MET A 61 1.12 9.46 7.04
N SER A 62 0.66 9.03 5.89
CA SER A 62 0.75 9.86 4.68
C SER A 62 -0.53 9.78 3.86
N ALA A 63 -0.87 10.90 3.22
CA ALA A 63 -1.97 10.94 2.28
C ALA A 63 -1.55 10.32 0.96
N GLU A 64 -2.53 9.98 0.12
CA GLU A 64 -2.26 9.27 -1.13
C GLU A 64 -1.56 10.12 -2.19
N ASP A 65 -1.52 11.42 -2.00
CA ASP A 65 -0.83 12.33 -2.93
C ASP A 65 0.67 12.44 -2.66
N GLN A 66 1.16 11.80 -1.61
CA GLN A 66 2.58 11.87 -1.27
C GLN A 66 3.43 11.13 -2.30
N PRO A 67 4.54 11.75 -2.74
CA PRO A 67 5.39 11.15 -3.77
C PRO A 67 6.20 9.98 -3.23
N LEU A 68 6.45 9.01 -4.11
CA LEU A 68 7.32 7.88 -3.80
C LEU A 68 8.76 8.24 -4.15
N SER A 69 9.71 7.61 -3.45
CA SER A 69 11.12 7.75 -3.75
C SER A 69 11.77 6.38 -3.80
N GLU A 70 12.95 6.33 -4.42
CA GLU A 70 13.69 5.09 -4.58
C GLU A 70 13.97 4.46 -3.21
N GLY A 71 13.59 3.20 -3.05
CA GLY A 71 13.85 2.46 -1.83
C GLY A 71 12.93 2.79 -0.66
N CYS A 72 11.91 3.62 -0.88
CA CYS A 72 11.03 3.99 0.23
C CYS A 72 10.22 2.80 0.74
N GLU A 73 9.82 2.88 2.00
CA GLU A 73 8.99 1.85 2.62
C GLU A 73 7.55 2.34 2.67
N ILE A 74 6.64 1.51 2.18
CA ILE A 74 5.22 1.80 2.23
C ILE A 74 4.57 0.73 3.10
N ALA A 75 3.77 1.16 4.07
CA ALA A 75 2.99 0.26 4.90
C ALA A 75 1.51 0.49 4.61
N PHE A 76 0.80 -0.57 4.26
CA PHE A 76 -0.65 -0.54 4.12
C PHE A 76 -1.27 -1.26 5.30
N PHE A 77 -2.32 -0.69 5.85
CA PHE A 77 -3.00 -1.29 6.99
C PHE A 77 -4.46 -0.84 7.03
N PRO A 78 -5.34 -1.67 7.62
CA PRO A 78 -6.72 -1.26 7.78
C PRO A 78 -6.80 -0.14 8.82
N PRO A 79 -7.86 0.67 8.78
CA PRO A 79 -7.99 1.73 9.77
C PRO A 79 -8.12 1.13 11.17
N VAL A 80 -7.54 1.82 12.14
CA VAL A 80 -7.74 1.45 13.53
C VAL A 80 -9.17 1.86 13.88
N THR A 81 -10.02 0.89 14.08
CA THR A 81 -11.34 1.19 14.59
C THR A 81 -11.16 1.53 16.07
N GLY A 82 -11.50 2.73 16.43
CA GLY A 82 -11.32 3.19 17.80
C GLY A 82 -12.31 2.54 18.74
N GLY A 83 -12.31 1.27 18.68
CA GLY A 83 -13.23 0.53 19.51
C GLY A 83 -12.57 -0.25 20.52
#